data_72dda633e9eaf21c2389060f24c86d89
#
_entry.id   72dda633e9eaf21c2389060f24c86d89
#
_cell.length_a   1.000
_cell.length_b   1.000
_cell.length_c   1.000
_cell.angle_alpha   90.00
_cell.angle_beta   90.00
_cell.angle_gamma   90.00
#
_symmetry.space_group_name_H-M   'P 1'
#
loop_
_entity.id
_entity.type
_entity.pdbx_description
1 polymer ?
#
loop_
_entity_poly.entity_id
_entity_poly.type
_entity_poly.pdbx_seq_one_letter_code
_entity_poly.pdbx_strand_id
1 'polypeptide(L)'
;DISLVNIELDNKNPRLAEEYQGGTQFDILKVLYDEFDLDEIAYSMAENGYFDEEPIVVIPQNLPKNFKWNEDVELLEKNLQDLVASNKNFKFVVIEGNRRMASAKLLADKGLRDRLKIRTDDFPKIKDKTVEGDLKIIPSIVYKDRKDISPYLGVRHITGVLKWEAYAKARYIASRIEDELHKGRSVESSIQEVQRKVADRSDLIKKQYMAYKVFEQARDDISFDADTIINRFSLVTVALNYPSIREFMGVASYKEVKFNKPLVPKNKLERLDIL
;
A
#
# COMPACT_ATOMS: atom_id res chain seq x y z
N ASP A 1 -9.33 -1.01 -20.08
CA ASP A 1 -10.58 -0.91 -19.30
C ASP A 1 -10.97 -2.25 -18.72
N ILE A 2 -11.30 -2.26 -17.41
CA ILE A 2 -11.59 -3.51 -16.69
C ILE A 2 -12.95 -3.38 -15.99
N SER A 3 -13.78 -4.42 -16.11
CA SER A 3 -15.05 -4.45 -15.38
C SER A 3 -14.83 -4.45 -13.87
N LEU A 4 -15.57 -3.60 -13.15
CA LEU A 4 -15.51 -3.43 -11.69
C LEU A 4 -15.60 -4.77 -10.93
N VAL A 5 -16.40 -5.72 -11.44
CA VAL A 5 -16.57 -7.04 -10.80
C VAL A 5 -15.33 -7.93 -10.93
N ASN A 6 -14.41 -7.61 -11.84
CA ASN A 6 -13.17 -8.34 -12.03
C ASN A 6 -11.98 -7.72 -11.28
N ILE A 7 -12.23 -6.66 -10.50
CA ILE A 7 -11.19 -5.95 -9.75
C ILE A 7 -11.33 -6.27 -8.26
N GLU A 8 -10.24 -6.67 -7.63
CA GLU A 8 -10.13 -6.92 -6.19
C GLU A 8 -9.26 -5.86 -5.52
N LEU A 9 -9.56 -5.54 -4.28
CA LEU A 9 -8.74 -4.69 -3.43
C LEU A 9 -7.45 -5.40 -3.03
N ASP A 10 -6.39 -4.63 -2.83
CA ASP A 10 -5.08 -5.17 -2.49
C ASP A 10 -5.00 -5.56 -1.01
N ASN A 11 -4.96 -6.86 -0.74
CA ASN A 11 -4.76 -7.40 0.61
C ASN A 11 -3.32 -7.26 1.14
N LYS A 12 -2.41 -6.73 0.33
CA LYS A 12 -1.03 -6.39 0.71
C LYS A 12 -0.77 -4.89 0.62
N ASN A 13 -1.84 -4.09 0.65
CA ASN A 13 -1.74 -2.63 0.60
C ASN A 13 -0.92 -2.14 1.81
N PRO A 14 0.19 -1.40 1.60
CA PRO A 14 1.03 -0.90 2.69
C PRO A 14 0.33 0.04 3.68
N ARG A 15 -0.82 0.60 3.28
CA ARG A 15 -1.65 1.45 4.17
C ARG A 15 -2.43 0.64 5.20
N LEU A 16 -2.69 -0.63 4.93
CA LEU A 16 -3.38 -1.49 5.88
C LEU A 16 -2.44 -1.87 7.02
N ALA A 17 -2.91 -1.84 8.25
CA ALA A 17 -2.21 -2.40 9.38
C ALA A 17 -1.92 -3.90 9.16
N GLU A 18 -0.91 -4.43 9.83
CA GLU A 18 -0.44 -5.82 9.58
C GLU A 18 -1.53 -6.85 9.82
N GLU A 19 -2.37 -6.65 10.81
CA GLU A 19 -3.49 -7.52 11.17
C GLU A 19 -4.55 -7.65 10.07
N TYR A 20 -4.70 -6.61 9.21
CA TYR A 20 -5.64 -6.62 8.09
C TYR A 20 -5.04 -7.15 6.80
N GLN A 21 -3.73 -7.44 6.79
CA GLN A 21 -3.08 -7.98 5.62
C GLN A 21 -3.42 -9.46 5.44
N GLY A 22 -3.74 -9.82 4.19
CA GLY A 22 -4.24 -11.17 3.89
C GLY A 22 -5.72 -11.38 4.22
N GLY A 23 -6.42 -10.36 4.72
CA GLY A 23 -7.86 -10.38 4.98
C GLY A 23 -8.71 -10.64 3.73
N THR A 24 -9.98 -10.95 3.95
CA THR A 24 -10.95 -11.10 2.86
C THR A 24 -11.22 -9.76 2.18
N GLN A 25 -11.78 -9.79 0.97
CA GLN A 25 -12.17 -8.55 0.27
C GLN A 25 -13.14 -7.69 1.09
N PHE A 26 -13.96 -8.32 1.91
CA PHE A 26 -14.90 -7.62 2.79
C PHE A 26 -14.16 -6.95 3.96
N ASP A 27 -13.19 -7.61 4.58
CA ASP A 27 -12.40 -7.05 5.68
C ASP A 27 -11.61 -5.84 5.22
N ILE A 28 -10.97 -5.95 4.04
CA ILE A 28 -10.22 -4.85 3.44
C ILE A 28 -11.14 -3.66 3.12
N LEU A 29 -12.30 -3.94 2.54
CA LEU A 29 -13.29 -2.90 2.21
C LEU A 29 -13.78 -2.19 3.48
N LYS A 30 -14.01 -2.95 4.56
CA LYS A 30 -14.42 -2.42 5.86
C LYS A 30 -13.37 -1.47 6.43
N VAL A 31 -12.10 -1.90 6.48
CA VAL A 31 -11.00 -1.05 6.97
C VAL A 31 -10.84 0.21 6.12
N LEU A 32 -10.92 0.08 4.79
CA LEU A 32 -10.85 1.24 3.91
C LEU A 32 -12.00 2.22 4.16
N TYR A 33 -13.20 1.73 4.46
CA TYR A 33 -14.34 2.57 4.78
C TYR A 33 -14.19 3.25 6.15
N ASP A 34 -13.77 2.49 7.17
CA ASP A 34 -13.70 2.97 8.55
C ASP A 34 -12.55 3.99 8.76
N GLU A 35 -11.44 3.88 8.00
CA GLU A 35 -10.20 4.59 8.31
C GLU A 35 -9.70 5.55 7.20
N PHE A 36 -10.29 5.53 5.99
CA PHE A 36 -9.68 6.23 4.85
C PHE A 36 -10.60 7.22 4.12
N ASP A 37 -11.60 7.78 4.77
CA ASP A 37 -12.46 8.86 4.26
C ASP A 37 -12.93 8.60 2.81
N LEU A 38 -13.65 7.49 2.61
CA LEU A 38 -14.15 7.13 1.27
C LEU A 38 -15.27 8.04 0.78
N ASP A 39 -15.92 8.75 1.70
CA ASP A 39 -17.14 9.53 1.41
C ASP A 39 -16.87 10.64 0.38
N GLU A 40 -15.78 11.41 0.55
CA GLU A 40 -15.44 12.47 -0.39
C GLU A 40 -15.26 11.94 -1.82
N ILE A 41 -14.57 10.80 -1.96
CA ILE A 41 -14.34 10.16 -3.25
C ILE A 41 -15.66 9.63 -3.82
N ALA A 42 -16.50 9.02 -2.96
CA ALA A 42 -17.80 8.50 -3.36
C ALA A 42 -18.74 9.63 -3.80
N TYR A 43 -18.77 10.78 -3.11
CA TYR A 43 -19.54 11.95 -3.52
C TYR A 43 -19.09 12.45 -4.89
N SER A 44 -17.79 12.59 -5.12
CA SER A 44 -17.26 13.00 -6.42
C SER A 44 -17.66 12.03 -7.53
N MET A 45 -17.52 10.73 -7.29
CA MET A 45 -17.88 9.70 -8.28
C MET A 45 -19.38 9.62 -8.53
N ALA A 46 -20.22 9.84 -7.50
CA ALA A 46 -21.67 9.81 -7.66
C ALA A 46 -22.21 10.96 -8.53
N GLU A 47 -21.52 12.09 -8.55
CA GLU A 47 -21.90 13.27 -9.34
C GLU A 47 -21.23 13.30 -10.73
N ASN A 48 -19.97 12.84 -10.85
CA ASN A 48 -19.15 13.06 -12.05
C ASN A 48 -18.76 11.77 -12.80
N GLY A 49 -19.04 10.59 -12.24
CA GLY A 49 -18.49 9.33 -12.73
C GLY A 49 -17.04 9.08 -12.30
N TYR A 50 -16.40 8.15 -12.96
CA TYR A 50 -14.97 7.89 -12.78
C TYR A 50 -14.15 8.81 -13.69
N PHE A 51 -13.09 9.42 -13.16
CA PHE A 51 -12.21 10.26 -13.98
C PHE A 51 -11.19 9.39 -14.74
N ASP A 52 -11.27 9.43 -16.08
CA ASP A 52 -10.36 8.70 -16.99
C ASP A 52 -8.91 9.16 -16.85
N GLU A 53 -8.69 10.41 -16.43
CA GLU A 53 -7.38 10.99 -16.17
C GLU A 53 -6.66 10.36 -14.97
N GLU A 54 -7.38 9.61 -14.13
CA GLU A 54 -6.82 8.94 -12.96
C GLU A 54 -7.04 7.42 -12.99
N PRO A 55 -6.49 6.69 -13.98
CA PRO A 55 -6.65 5.25 -14.05
C PRO A 55 -6.11 4.57 -12.79
N ILE A 56 -6.72 3.46 -12.41
CA ILE A 56 -6.13 2.59 -11.38
C ILE A 56 -4.96 1.82 -11.96
N VAL A 57 -4.06 1.35 -11.09
CA VAL A 57 -3.00 0.44 -11.51
C VAL A 57 -3.25 -0.93 -10.91
N VAL A 58 -3.26 -1.94 -11.75
CA VAL A 58 -3.60 -3.31 -11.38
C VAL A 58 -2.55 -4.31 -11.84
N ILE A 59 -2.56 -5.47 -11.20
CA ILE A 59 -1.86 -6.66 -11.65
C ILE A 59 -2.85 -7.82 -11.81
N PRO A 60 -2.67 -8.72 -12.77
CA PRO A 60 -3.49 -9.91 -12.88
C PRO A 60 -3.19 -10.87 -11.74
N GLN A 61 -4.24 -11.51 -11.20
CA GLN A 61 -4.13 -12.52 -10.17
C GLN A 61 -4.17 -13.91 -10.81
N ASN A 62 -3.26 -14.78 -10.40
CA ASN A 62 -3.25 -16.18 -10.83
C ASN A 62 -3.17 -16.36 -12.35
N LEU A 63 -2.26 -15.65 -13.03
CA LEU A 63 -1.99 -15.90 -14.44
C LEU A 63 -1.66 -17.40 -14.68
N PRO A 64 -2.23 -18.02 -15.71
CA PRO A 64 -1.84 -19.36 -16.11
C PRO A 64 -0.33 -19.46 -16.36
N LYS A 65 0.29 -20.57 -15.97
CA LYS A 65 1.74 -20.78 -16.16
C LYS A 65 2.20 -20.68 -17.61
N ASN A 66 1.34 -20.98 -18.54
CA ASN A 66 1.58 -20.89 -19.99
C ASN A 66 1.21 -19.54 -20.59
N PHE A 67 0.71 -18.59 -19.80
CA PHE A 67 0.40 -17.24 -20.30
C PHE A 67 1.68 -16.52 -20.70
N LYS A 68 1.73 -16.09 -21.96
CA LYS A 68 2.86 -15.31 -22.49
C LYS A 68 2.51 -13.84 -22.39
N TRP A 69 3.25 -13.14 -21.55
CA TRP A 69 3.18 -11.68 -21.51
C TRP A 69 3.75 -11.14 -22.81
N ASN A 70 2.98 -10.29 -23.50
CA ASN A 70 3.38 -9.70 -24.77
C ASN A 70 3.75 -8.23 -24.56
N GLU A 71 4.76 -7.74 -25.28
CA GLU A 71 5.13 -6.33 -25.31
C GLU A 71 4.20 -5.50 -26.21
N ASP A 72 3.56 -6.15 -27.18
CA ASP A 72 2.50 -5.57 -27.98
C ASP A 72 1.25 -5.40 -27.12
N VAL A 73 0.87 -4.13 -26.89
CA VAL A 73 -0.21 -3.75 -25.98
C VAL A 73 -1.57 -4.25 -26.45
N GLU A 74 -1.86 -4.17 -27.76
CA GLU A 74 -3.14 -4.60 -28.32
C GLU A 74 -3.33 -6.13 -28.19
N LEU A 75 -2.26 -6.86 -28.47
CA LEU A 75 -2.27 -8.32 -28.33
C LEU A 75 -2.33 -8.76 -26.86
N LEU A 76 -1.65 -8.04 -25.97
CA LEU A 76 -1.73 -8.28 -24.52
C LEU A 76 -3.15 -8.04 -24.01
N GLU A 77 -3.76 -6.91 -24.38
CA GLU A 77 -5.13 -6.57 -24.00
C GLU A 77 -6.12 -7.64 -24.44
N LYS A 78 -6.04 -8.07 -25.70
CA LYS A 78 -6.86 -9.16 -26.24
C LYS A 78 -6.68 -10.45 -25.43
N ASN A 79 -5.45 -10.87 -25.17
CA ASN A 79 -5.15 -12.08 -24.41
C ASN A 79 -5.71 -12.02 -22.98
N LEU A 80 -5.66 -10.87 -22.33
CA LEU A 80 -6.23 -10.67 -21.00
C LEU A 80 -7.77 -10.68 -21.04
N GLN A 81 -8.38 -10.08 -22.07
CA GLN A 81 -9.84 -10.12 -22.27
C GLN A 81 -10.32 -11.57 -22.51
N ASP A 82 -9.61 -12.35 -23.31
CA ASP A 82 -9.90 -13.75 -23.53
C ASP A 82 -9.78 -14.58 -22.23
N LEU A 83 -8.82 -14.29 -21.38
CA LEU A 83 -8.73 -14.90 -20.04
C LEU A 83 -9.92 -14.55 -19.15
N VAL A 84 -10.30 -13.29 -19.10
CA VAL A 84 -11.49 -12.84 -18.34
C VAL A 84 -12.76 -13.52 -18.85
N ALA A 85 -12.92 -13.65 -20.16
CA ALA A 85 -14.07 -14.29 -20.79
C ALA A 85 -14.13 -15.80 -20.50
N SER A 86 -12.98 -16.48 -20.55
CA SER A 86 -12.86 -17.93 -20.35
C SER A 86 -12.85 -18.37 -18.89
N ASN A 87 -12.46 -17.49 -17.98
CA ASN A 87 -12.34 -17.79 -16.55
C ASN A 87 -13.01 -16.71 -15.68
N LYS A 88 -14.25 -16.96 -15.26
CA LYS A 88 -15.02 -16.05 -14.40
C LYS A 88 -14.36 -15.73 -13.06
N ASN A 89 -13.42 -16.57 -12.61
CA ASN A 89 -12.67 -16.39 -11.37
C ASN A 89 -11.36 -15.60 -11.58
N PHE A 90 -11.04 -15.25 -12.82
CA PHE A 90 -9.87 -14.43 -13.10
C PHE A 90 -10.11 -13.00 -12.64
N LYS A 91 -9.21 -12.48 -11.82
CA LYS A 91 -9.31 -11.14 -11.21
C LYS A 91 -8.04 -10.33 -11.41
N PHE A 92 -8.19 -9.04 -11.28
CA PHE A 92 -7.09 -8.08 -11.18
C PHE A 92 -7.06 -7.51 -9.78
N VAL A 93 -5.87 -7.35 -9.21
CA VAL A 93 -5.68 -6.73 -7.89
C VAL A 93 -5.22 -5.29 -8.07
N VAL A 94 -5.90 -4.35 -7.42
CA VAL A 94 -5.56 -2.92 -7.44
C VAL A 94 -4.32 -2.66 -6.60
N ILE A 95 -3.24 -2.25 -7.22
CA ILE A 95 -2.02 -1.86 -6.51
C ILE A 95 -2.03 -0.37 -6.16
N GLU A 96 -2.56 0.47 -7.06
CA GLU A 96 -2.77 1.90 -6.82
C GLU A 96 -4.19 2.30 -7.17
N GLY A 97 -4.83 3.06 -6.28
CA GLY A 97 -6.22 3.49 -6.40
C GLY A 97 -7.21 2.70 -5.55
N ASN A 98 -6.75 2.01 -4.47
CA ASN A 98 -7.60 1.20 -3.60
C ASN A 98 -8.77 2.00 -2.98
N ARG A 99 -8.56 3.25 -2.55
CA ARG A 99 -9.66 4.11 -2.04
C ARG A 99 -10.73 4.36 -3.11
N ARG A 100 -10.30 4.73 -4.33
CA ARG A 100 -11.21 4.95 -5.47
C ARG A 100 -12.00 3.69 -5.80
N MET A 101 -11.33 2.54 -5.79
CA MET A 101 -11.97 1.27 -6.09
C MET A 101 -12.93 0.83 -4.98
N ALA A 102 -12.59 1.04 -3.71
CA ALA A 102 -13.49 0.80 -2.58
C ALA A 102 -14.75 1.68 -2.68
N SER A 103 -14.59 2.97 -2.98
CA SER A 103 -15.71 3.91 -3.19
C SER A 103 -16.60 3.47 -4.36
N ALA A 104 -16.02 3.09 -5.51
CA ALA A 104 -16.78 2.60 -6.66
C ALA A 104 -17.57 1.32 -6.34
N LYS A 105 -16.96 0.37 -5.62
CA LYS A 105 -17.64 -0.87 -5.16
C LYS A 105 -18.79 -0.57 -4.22
N LEU A 106 -18.62 0.33 -3.28
CA LEU A 106 -19.69 0.74 -2.36
C LEU A 106 -20.80 1.50 -3.07
N LEU A 107 -20.50 2.31 -4.08
CA LEU A 107 -21.51 2.98 -4.90
C LEU A 107 -22.32 1.97 -5.71
N ALA A 108 -21.64 1.01 -6.35
CA ALA A 108 -22.27 0.05 -7.24
C ALA A 108 -23.10 -1.03 -6.51
N ASP A 109 -22.74 -1.37 -5.25
CA ASP A 109 -23.35 -2.51 -4.53
C ASP A 109 -23.97 -2.08 -3.20
N LYS A 110 -25.32 -2.00 -3.21
CA LYS A 110 -26.09 -1.74 -1.99
C LYS A 110 -25.91 -2.86 -0.96
N GLY A 111 -25.77 -4.12 -1.36
CA GLY A 111 -25.60 -5.25 -0.45
C GLY A 111 -24.29 -5.15 0.36
N LEU A 112 -23.21 -4.61 -0.24
CA LEU A 112 -21.99 -4.31 0.50
C LEU A 112 -22.22 -3.24 1.55
N ARG A 113 -22.92 -2.15 1.21
CA ARG A 113 -23.25 -1.09 2.17
C ARG A 113 -24.11 -1.61 3.33
N ASP A 114 -25.13 -2.42 3.04
CA ASP A 114 -25.99 -3.02 4.06
C ASP A 114 -25.19 -3.92 5.02
N ARG A 115 -24.28 -4.73 4.50
CA ARG A 115 -23.38 -5.59 5.30
C ARG A 115 -22.42 -4.80 6.19
N LEU A 116 -21.91 -3.66 5.70
CA LEU A 116 -21.08 -2.73 6.47
C LEU A 116 -21.90 -1.85 7.42
N LYS A 117 -23.24 -1.96 7.43
CA LYS A 117 -24.15 -1.14 8.22
C LYS A 117 -24.03 0.36 7.91
N ILE A 118 -23.67 0.70 6.69
CA ILE A 118 -23.60 2.09 6.22
C ILE A 118 -25.04 2.59 6.07
N ARG A 119 -25.37 3.67 6.77
CA ARG A 119 -26.72 4.26 6.68
C ARG A 119 -26.95 4.83 5.30
N THR A 120 -28.16 4.66 4.81
CA THR A 120 -28.54 5.10 3.45
C THR A 120 -28.37 6.60 3.23
N ASP A 121 -28.45 7.40 4.29
CA ASP A 121 -28.32 8.86 4.22
C ASP A 121 -26.89 9.35 4.42
N ASP A 122 -25.99 8.49 4.90
CA ASP A 122 -24.58 8.82 5.18
C ASP A 122 -23.67 8.53 3.97
N PHE A 123 -24.21 7.93 2.90
CA PHE A 123 -23.42 7.60 1.71
C PHE A 123 -24.12 8.08 0.42
N PRO A 124 -23.39 8.64 -0.55
CA PRO A 124 -24.00 9.20 -1.76
C PRO A 124 -24.70 8.14 -2.60
N LYS A 125 -25.72 8.58 -3.34
CA LYS A 125 -26.48 7.76 -4.29
C LYS A 125 -26.22 8.28 -5.69
N ILE A 126 -25.96 7.37 -6.60
CA ILE A 126 -25.92 7.69 -8.03
C ILE A 126 -27.34 8.04 -8.48
N LYS A 127 -27.51 9.22 -9.04
CA LYS A 127 -28.80 9.70 -9.56
C LYS A 127 -28.91 9.52 -11.07
N ASP A 128 -27.77 9.56 -11.76
CA ASP A 128 -27.69 9.46 -13.21
C ASP A 128 -27.30 8.06 -13.65
N LYS A 129 -28.08 7.49 -14.58
CA LYS A 129 -27.79 6.17 -15.16
C LYS A 129 -26.50 6.13 -16.00
N THR A 130 -26.08 7.26 -16.54
CA THR A 130 -24.81 7.35 -17.28
C THR A 130 -23.63 7.14 -16.31
N VAL A 131 -23.66 7.79 -15.16
CA VAL A 131 -22.68 7.61 -14.07
C VAL A 131 -22.69 6.17 -13.56
N GLU A 132 -23.88 5.57 -13.41
CA GLU A 132 -23.98 4.15 -13.04
C GLU A 132 -23.31 3.23 -14.08
N GLY A 133 -23.48 3.56 -15.37
CA GLY A 133 -22.82 2.85 -16.48
C GLY A 133 -21.30 2.99 -16.45
N ASP A 134 -20.84 4.21 -16.24
CA ASP A 134 -19.44 4.59 -16.19
C ASP A 134 -18.68 3.84 -15.09
N LEU A 135 -19.25 3.72 -13.89
CA LEU A 135 -18.66 2.99 -12.78
C LEU A 135 -18.58 1.45 -12.98
N LYS A 136 -19.15 0.91 -14.05
CA LYS A 136 -19.05 -0.55 -14.34
C LYS A 136 -17.75 -0.92 -15.01
N ILE A 137 -17.11 0.01 -15.70
CA ILE A 137 -15.87 -0.19 -16.47
C ILE A 137 -14.85 0.84 -15.99
N ILE A 138 -13.76 0.37 -15.44
CA ILE A 138 -12.78 1.23 -14.78
C ILE A 138 -11.52 1.35 -15.64
N PRO A 139 -11.08 2.59 -15.95
CA PRO A 139 -9.81 2.85 -16.62
C PRO A 139 -8.66 2.26 -15.81
N SER A 140 -7.85 1.43 -16.45
CA SER A 140 -6.86 0.63 -15.75
C SER A 140 -5.55 0.53 -16.51
N ILE A 141 -4.43 0.68 -15.82
CA ILE A 141 -3.09 0.37 -16.31
C ILE A 141 -2.69 -0.99 -15.74
N VAL A 142 -2.37 -1.94 -16.62
CA VAL A 142 -2.04 -3.31 -16.22
C VAL A 142 -0.54 -3.51 -16.23
N TYR A 143 0.01 -3.87 -15.07
CA TYR A 143 1.39 -4.35 -14.93
C TYR A 143 1.40 -5.86 -14.78
N LYS A 144 2.50 -6.49 -15.19
CA LYS A 144 2.65 -7.94 -15.10
C LYS A 144 2.66 -8.42 -13.65
N ASP A 145 3.43 -7.75 -12.83
CA ASP A 145 3.54 -8.08 -11.40
C ASP A 145 3.86 -6.83 -10.54
N ARG A 146 3.84 -7.02 -9.22
CA ARG A 146 4.07 -5.96 -8.24
C ARG A 146 5.49 -5.38 -8.30
N LYS A 147 6.47 -6.13 -8.79
CA LYS A 147 7.86 -5.67 -8.86
C LYS A 147 8.03 -4.62 -9.94
N ASP A 148 7.31 -4.78 -11.05
CA ASP A 148 7.39 -3.87 -12.19
C ASP A 148 6.83 -2.48 -11.83
N ILE A 149 5.79 -2.41 -10.99
CA ILE A 149 5.20 -1.14 -10.55
C ILE A 149 5.93 -0.52 -9.34
N SER A 150 6.76 -1.28 -8.63
CA SER A 150 7.40 -0.85 -7.38
C SER A 150 8.17 0.48 -7.49
N PRO A 151 8.95 0.77 -8.56
CA PRO A 151 9.60 2.06 -8.70
C PRO A 151 8.63 3.24 -8.80
N TYR A 152 7.53 3.06 -9.54
CA TYR A 152 6.49 4.09 -9.67
C TYR A 152 5.83 4.40 -8.32
N LEU A 153 5.44 3.38 -7.55
CA LEU A 153 4.87 3.57 -6.22
C LEU A 153 5.85 4.27 -5.28
N GLY A 154 7.13 3.92 -5.36
CA GLY A 154 8.19 4.55 -4.57
C GLY A 154 8.29 6.05 -4.86
N VAL A 155 8.37 6.43 -6.12
CA VAL A 155 8.40 7.85 -6.51
C VAL A 155 7.11 8.56 -6.12
N ARG A 156 5.94 7.96 -6.43
CA ARG A 156 4.64 8.59 -6.21
C ARG A 156 4.35 8.87 -4.73
N HIS A 157 4.67 7.92 -3.84
CA HIS A 157 4.24 7.94 -2.44
C HIS A 157 5.34 8.24 -1.42
N ILE A 158 6.61 8.05 -1.79
CA ILE A 158 7.74 8.32 -0.88
C ILE A 158 8.30 9.73 -1.12
N THR A 159 8.57 10.07 -2.38
CA THR A 159 9.19 11.35 -2.76
C THR A 159 8.25 12.31 -3.47
N GLY A 160 7.11 11.83 -3.98
CA GLY A 160 6.13 12.58 -4.78
C GLY A 160 5.13 13.40 -3.96
N VAL A 161 4.13 13.95 -4.68
CA VAL A 161 3.10 14.84 -4.13
C VAL A 161 2.07 14.10 -3.28
N LEU A 162 1.68 12.88 -3.68
CA LEU A 162 0.72 12.04 -2.95
C LEU A 162 1.48 11.11 -1.99
N LYS A 163 1.83 11.62 -0.83
CA LYS A 163 2.62 10.88 0.18
C LYS A 163 1.73 9.93 0.97
N TRP A 164 2.26 8.73 1.21
CA TRP A 164 1.72 7.84 2.24
C TRP A 164 1.96 8.38 3.64
N GLU A 165 1.13 7.97 4.58
CA GLU A 165 1.39 8.13 6.01
C GLU A 165 2.75 7.55 6.40
N ALA A 166 3.33 8.07 7.48
CA ALA A 166 4.72 7.77 7.85
C ALA A 166 4.96 6.27 8.06
N TYR A 167 4.04 5.56 8.70
CA TYR A 167 4.13 4.12 8.92
C TYR A 167 4.08 3.33 7.61
N ALA A 168 3.07 3.59 6.79
CA ALA A 168 2.90 2.91 5.50
C ALA A 168 4.12 3.09 4.60
N LYS A 169 4.71 4.29 4.62
CA LYS A 169 5.95 4.61 3.91
C LYS A 169 7.13 3.78 4.43
N ALA A 170 7.34 3.77 5.75
CA ALA A 170 8.46 3.06 6.37
C ALA A 170 8.35 1.54 6.13
N ARG A 171 7.15 0.99 6.25
CA ARG A 171 6.84 -0.41 5.99
C ARG A 171 7.08 -0.81 4.53
N TYR A 172 6.61 0.01 3.58
CA TYR A 172 6.88 -0.23 2.16
C TYR A 172 8.37 -0.25 1.87
N ILE A 173 9.12 0.70 2.43
CA ILE A 173 10.58 0.75 2.31
C ILE A 173 11.21 -0.53 2.86
N ALA A 174 10.82 -0.97 4.06
CA ALA A 174 11.30 -2.19 4.68
C ALA A 174 11.04 -3.41 3.78
N SER A 175 9.82 -3.58 3.31
CA SER A 175 9.47 -4.66 2.37
C SER A 175 10.33 -4.64 1.09
N ARG A 176 10.62 -3.46 0.52
CA ARG A 176 11.48 -3.39 -0.68
C ARG A 176 12.94 -3.76 -0.38
N ILE A 177 13.44 -3.38 0.79
CA ILE A 177 14.79 -3.78 1.24
C ILE A 177 14.84 -5.29 1.47
N GLU A 178 13.83 -5.88 2.09
CA GLU A 178 13.73 -7.33 2.30
C GLU A 178 13.69 -8.11 0.98
N ASP A 179 12.96 -7.62 -0.02
CA ASP A 179 12.99 -8.21 -1.37
C ASP A 179 14.40 -8.25 -1.99
N GLU A 180 15.20 -7.22 -1.76
CA GLU A 180 16.59 -7.21 -2.25
C GLU A 180 17.50 -8.12 -1.41
N LEU A 181 17.25 -8.24 -0.09
CA LEU A 181 17.94 -9.20 0.78
C LEU A 181 17.69 -10.65 0.34
N HIS A 182 16.44 -11.00 0.00
CA HIS A 182 16.09 -12.32 -0.51
C HIS A 182 16.80 -12.68 -1.83
N LYS A 183 17.29 -11.69 -2.57
CA LYS A 183 18.14 -11.89 -3.76
C LYS A 183 19.63 -12.12 -3.41
N GLY A 184 19.97 -12.24 -2.12
CA GLY A 184 21.32 -12.49 -1.65
C GLY A 184 22.21 -11.24 -1.54
N ARG A 185 21.63 -10.03 -1.58
CA ARG A 185 22.37 -8.78 -1.37
C ARG A 185 22.65 -8.53 0.11
N SER A 186 23.70 -7.75 0.42
CA SER A 186 23.88 -7.22 1.77
C SER A 186 22.82 -6.15 2.09
N VAL A 187 22.62 -5.86 3.37
CA VAL A 187 21.65 -4.83 3.79
C VAL A 187 21.98 -3.46 3.22
N GLU A 188 23.25 -3.09 3.26
CA GLU A 188 23.75 -1.82 2.72
C GLU A 188 23.48 -1.72 1.21
N SER A 189 23.80 -2.77 0.46
CA SER A 189 23.54 -2.83 -0.98
C SER A 189 22.05 -2.80 -1.31
N SER A 190 21.21 -3.43 -0.48
CA SER A 190 19.75 -3.42 -0.61
C SER A 190 19.18 -2.02 -0.41
N ILE A 191 19.65 -1.31 0.63
CA ILE A 191 19.27 0.08 0.89
C ILE A 191 19.65 0.98 -0.29
N GLN A 192 20.88 0.88 -0.78
CA GLN A 192 21.36 1.67 -1.92
C GLN A 192 20.53 1.41 -3.18
N GLU A 193 20.17 0.16 -3.44
CA GLU A 193 19.35 -0.19 -4.59
C GLU A 193 17.94 0.41 -4.49
N VAL A 194 17.33 0.37 -3.29
CA VAL A 194 16.02 1.01 -3.07
C VAL A 194 16.13 2.53 -3.20
N GLN A 195 17.17 3.16 -2.62
CA GLN A 195 17.41 4.60 -2.77
C GLN A 195 17.52 5.00 -4.26
N ARG A 196 18.28 4.21 -5.03
CA ARG A 196 18.44 4.44 -6.47
C ARG A 196 17.10 4.35 -7.22
N LYS A 197 16.31 3.32 -6.92
CA LYS A 197 15.00 3.07 -7.58
C LYS A 197 13.97 4.17 -7.33
N VAL A 198 13.99 4.78 -6.15
CA VAL A 198 13.05 5.87 -5.79
C VAL A 198 13.67 7.27 -5.92
N ALA A 199 14.88 7.37 -6.50
CA ALA A 199 15.62 8.62 -6.68
C ALA A 199 15.83 9.40 -5.36
N ASP A 200 16.01 8.70 -4.22
CA ASP A 200 16.27 9.34 -2.93
C ASP A 200 17.74 9.80 -2.83
N ARG A 201 17.91 11.11 -2.69
CA ARG A 201 19.23 11.76 -2.49
C ARG A 201 19.43 12.28 -1.06
N SER A 202 18.47 12.07 -0.18
CA SER A 202 18.41 12.70 1.15
C SER A 202 18.61 11.74 2.32
N ASP A 203 18.99 10.50 2.05
CA ASP A 203 19.03 9.39 3.03
C ASP A 203 17.67 9.11 3.70
N LEU A 204 16.57 9.54 3.08
CA LEU A 204 15.22 9.32 3.58
C LEU A 204 14.93 7.82 3.75
N ILE A 205 15.32 7.01 2.76
CA ILE A 205 15.14 5.55 2.80
C ILE A 205 15.83 4.95 4.02
N LYS A 206 17.07 5.34 4.28
CA LYS A 206 17.82 4.81 5.40
C LYS A 206 17.25 5.22 6.75
N LYS A 207 16.79 6.48 6.87
CA LYS A 207 16.13 7.00 8.07
C LYS A 207 14.79 6.30 8.34
N GLN A 208 13.97 6.11 7.32
CA GLN A 208 12.69 5.42 7.44
C GLN A 208 12.87 3.93 7.78
N TYR A 209 13.84 3.27 7.18
CA TYR A 209 14.17 1.89 7.50
C TYR A 209 14.67 1.74 8.95
N MET A 210 15.51 2.67 9.41
CA MET A 210 15.96 2.71 10.80
C MET A 210 14.77 2.85 11.77
N ALA A 211 13.85 3.78 11.49
CA ALA A 211 12.67 3.98 12.32
C ALA A 211 11.77 2.74 12.35
N TYR A 212 11.58 2.08 11.20
CA TYR A 212 10.81 0.85 11.12
C TYR A 212 11.46 -0.29 11.90
N LYS A 213 12.76 -0.48 11.81
CA LYS A 213 13.48 -1.54 12.54
C LYS A 213 13.49 -1.31 14.05
N VAL A 214 13.53 -0.06 14.54
CA VAL A 214 13.38 0.26 15.96
C VAL A 214 11.96 -0.03 16.43
N PHE A 215 10.96 0.34 15.64
CA PHE A 215 9.55 0.04 15.92
C PHE A 215 9.29 -1.47 15.96
N GLU A 216 9.77 -2.21 14.96
CA GLU A 216 9.68 -3.67 14.89
C GLU A 216 10.31 -4.32 16.12
N GLN A 217 11.48 -3.83 16.55
CA GLN A 217 12.14 -4.31 17.76
C GLN A 217 11.34 -4.01 19.04
N ALA A 218 10.70 -2.85 19.14
CA ALA A 218 9.81 -2.52 20.26
C ALA A 218 8.60 -3.47 20.31
N ARG A 219 7.96 -3.71 19.17
CA ARG A 219 6.83 -4.63 19.08
C ARG A 219 7.22 -6.08 19.47
N ASP A 220 8.33 -6.56 18.94
CA ASP A 220 8.70 -7.97 19.02
C ASP A 220 9.43 -8.32 20.33
N ASP A 221 10.29 -7.43 20.85
CA ASP A 221 11.13 -7.70 22.02
C ASP A 221 10.49 -7.30 23.36
N ILE A 222 9.60 -6.26 23.35
CA ILE A 222 8.95 -5.77 24.59
C ILE A 222 7.43 -5.83 24.55
N SER A 223 6.85 -6.45 23.52
CA SER A 223 5.39 -6.57 23.33
C SER A 223 4.67 -5.22 23.40
N PHE A 224 5.30 -4.20 22.85
CA PHE A 224 4.77 -2.85 22.83
C PHE A 224 3.48 -2.81 21.99
N ASP A 225 2.45 -2.10 22.50
CA ASP A 225 1.21 -1.91 21.77
C ASP A 225 1.46 -1.03 20.51
N ALA A 226 1.70 -1.73 19.41
CA ALA A 226 2.02 -1.11 18.12
C ALA A 226 0.92 -0.16 17.62
N ASP A 227 -0.35 -0.43 17.92
CA ASP A 227 -1.50 0.32 17.42
C ASP A 227 -1.49 1.78 17.92
N THR A 228 -0.97 1.98 19.12
CA THR A 228 -0.84 3.32 19.72
C THR A 228 0.08 4.23 18.91
N ILE A 229 1.11 3.68 18.26
CA ILE A 229 2.14 4.46 17.54
C ILE A 229 1.93 4.49 16.04
N ILE A 230 1.25 3.52 15.43
CA ILE A 230 1.09 3.47 13.98
C ILE A 230 0.59 4.80 13.41
N ASN A 231 -0.45 5.38 14.01
CA ASN A 231 -1.04 6.67 13.59
C ASN A 231 -0.13 7.89 13.88
N ARG A 232 0.90 7.70 14.70
CA ARG A 232 1.87 8.74 15.09
C ARG A 232 3.32 8.35 14.75
N PHE A 233 3.50 7.41 13.85
CA PHE A 233 4.81 6.85 13.49
C PHE A 233 5.84 7.93 13.07
N SER A 234 5.39 9.06 12.56
CA SER A 234 6.26 10.21 12.29
C SER A 234 7.05 10.66 13.52
N LEU A 235 6.50 10.50 14.73
CA LEU A 235 7.20 10.84 15.99
C LEU A 235 8.41 9.93 16.21
N VAL A 236 8.34 8.66 15.86
CA VAL A 236 9.49 7.73 15.94
C VAL A 236 10.63 8.24 15.04
N THR A 237 10.30 8.63 13.82
CA THR A 237 11.29 9.18 12.88
C THR A 237 11.89 10.47 13.40
N VAL A 238 11.06 11.36 13.95
CA VAL A 238 11.50 12.63 14.53
C VAL A 238 12.40 12.38 15.75
N ALA A 239 11.98 11.52 16.68
CA ALA A 239 12.75 11.17 17.87
C ALA A 239 14.15 10.65 17.51
N LEU A 240 14.22 9.73 16.52
CA LEU A 240 15.50 9.18 16.05
C LEU A 240 16.39 10.19 15.30
N ASN A 241 15.89 11.36 14.93
CA ASN A 241 16.74 12.44 14.40
C ASN A 241 17.51 13.18 15.50
N TYR A 242 17.05 13.12 16.77
CA TYR A 242 17.73 13.78 17.89
C TYR A 242 18.88 12.92 18.42
N PRO A 243 20.13 13.43 18.43
CA PRO A 243 21.29 12.67 18.94
C PRO A 243 21.12 12.20 20.39
N SER A 244 20.57 13.05 21.28
CA SER A 244 20.35 12.74 22.68
C SER A 244 19.39 11.57 22.90
N ILE A 245 18.34 11.45 22.08
CA ILE A 245 17.41 10.32 22.15
C ILE A 245 18.08 9.05 21.65
N ARG A 246 18.81 9.11 20.53
CA ARG A 246 19.57 7.95 20.06
C ARG A 246 20.61 7.47 21.07
N GLU A 247 21.34 8.38 21.70
CA GLU A 247 22.33 8.06 22.73
C GLU A 247 21.67 7.41 23.94
N PHE A 248 20.55 7.95 24.40
CA PHE A 248 19.74 7.37 25.45
C PHE A 248 19.35 5.93 25.12
N MET A 249 18.85 5.67 23.93
CA MET A 249 18.45 4.34 23.46
C MET A 249 19.63 3.44 23.04
N GLY A 250 20.80 4.01 22.86
CA GLY A 250 21.98 3.30 22.34
C GLY A 250 21.93 3.00 20.85
N VAL A 251 21.12 3.75 20.10
CA VAL A 251 21.00 3.65 18.65
C VAL A 251 22.03 4.54 17.97
N ALA A 252 22.82 3.98 17.06
CA ALA A 252 23.77 4.73 16.25
C ALA A 252 23.06 5.70 15.29
N SER A 253 23.80 6.69 14.78
CA SER A 253 23.26 7.58 13.74
C SER A 253 22.93 6.79 12.47
N TYR A 254 22.04 7.33 11.62
CA TYR A 254 21.67 6.69 10.35
C TYR A 254 22.89 6.52 9.40
N LYS A 255 23.96 7.28 9.59
CA LYS A 255 25.22 7.16 8.82
C LYS A 255 26.06 5.98 9.26
N GLU A 256 25.99 5.61 10.54
CA GLU A 256 26.86 4.61 11.19
C GLU A 256 26.14 3.32 11.54
N VAL A 257 24.79 3.34 11.53
CA VAL A 257 23.97 2.20 11.91
C VAL A 257 24.24 0.96 11.05
N LYS A 258 24.36 -0.19 11.72
CA LYS A 258 24.52 -1.51 11.10
C LYS A 258 23.23 -2.31 11.32
N PHE A 259 22.53 -2.58 10.24
CA PHE A 259 21.23 -3.26 10.27
C PHE A 259 21.30 -4.79 10.39
N ASN A 260 22.49 -5.36 10.46
CA ASN A 260 22.71 -6.80 10.66
C ASN A 260 22.61 -7.23 12.12
N LYS A 261 22.28 -6.32 13.03
CA LYS A 261 22.11 -6.53 14.47
C LYS A 261 20.90 -5.74 14.96
N PRO A 262 20.31 -6.12 16.11
CA PRO A 262 19.31 -5.29 16.78
C PRO A 262 19.82 -3.87 16.98
N LEU A 263 18.99 -2.88 16.68
CA LEU A 263 19.41 -1.47 16.72
C LEU A 263 19.50 -0.94 18.14
N VAL A 264 18.57 -1.37 19.00
CA VAL A 264 18.59 -1.07 20.43
C VAL A 264 19.25 -2.23 21.17
N PRO A 265 20.32 -1.97 21.95
CA PRO A 265 20.99 -3.01 22.74
C PRO A 265 20.05 -3.63 23.79
N LYS A 266 20.20 -4.92 24.08
CA LYS A 266 19.34 -5.65 25.04
C LYS A 266 19.22 -4.97 26.41
N ASN A 267 20.31 -4.41 26.91
CA ASN A 267 20.33 -3.69 28.20
C ASN A 267 19.69 -2.30 28.17
N LYS A 268 19.14 -1.89 27.03
CA LYS A 268 18.45 -0.61 26.84
C LYS A 268 17.03 -0.77 26.29
N LEU A 269 16.54 -2.01 26.12
CA LEU A 269 15.21 -2.28 25.58
C LEU A 269 14.09 -1.60 26.37
N GLU A 270 14.16 -1.60 27.71
CA GLU A 270 13.20 -0.94 28.59
C GLU A 270 13.04 0.58 28.28
N ARG A 271 14.02 1.19 27.61
CA ARG A 271 13.97 2.60 27.23
C ARG A 271 13.10 2.88 26.01
N LEU A 272 12.75 1.83 25.24
CA LEU A 272 11.79 1.95 24.14
C LEU A 272 10.38 2.24 24.66
N ASP A 273 10.05 1.77 25.86
CA ASP A 273 8.75 1.96 26.49
C ASP A 273 8.50 3.41 26.95
N ILE A 274 9.56 4.21 26.99
CA ILE A 274 9.52 5.62 27.42
C ILE A 274 9.34 6.58 26.22
N LEU A 275 9.52 6.10 25.01
CA LEU A 275 9.44 6.88 23.77
C LEU A 275 8.00 7.04 23.27
#